data_05664de34d7f9f08af3bcf1bee6f8077
#
_entry.id   05664de34d7f9f08af3bcf1bee6f8077
#
_cell.length_a   1.000
_cell.length_b   1.000
_cell.length_c   1.000
_cell.angle_alpha   90.00
_cell.angle_beta   90.00
_cell.angle_gamma   90.00
#
_symmetry.space_group_name_H-M   'P 1'
#
loop_
_entity.id
_entity.type
_entity.pdbx_description
1 polymer ?
#
loop_
_entity_poly.entity_id
_entity_poly.type
_entity_poly.pdbx_seq_one_letter_code
_entity_poly.pdbx_strand_id
1 'polypeptide(L)'
;MIGSLLYLMVTRPDIQFAVCLCAHFQASPRLSHRQAVKRIFRYLKYTPEIGLWFSSASLLSLRGYSNADFAGCRLERKSTSGTCQFLGSSLVSWSSRKQSSVATSTTEAEYIASASCCSQLLWMKSTLSDFGLSFRKIPLLVDSTSTLSVAKNPVLHSRTKHIDVRFHFLRDHYEKGDIDLIHVETENQLADIFTKPSDLRIFAHLCGELGVCYPF
;
A
#
# COMPACT_ATOMS: atom_id res chain seq x y z
N MET A 1 15.23 9.67 -17.00
CA MET A 1 14.76 10.29 -15.72
C MET A 1 13.73 9.41 -15.00
N ILE A 2 12.53 9.15 -15.56
CA ILE A 2 11.52 8.32 -14.86
C ILE A 2 12.04 6.90 -14.62
N GLY A 3 12.65 6.23 -15.59
CA GLY A 3 13.19 4.88 -15.40
C GLY A 3 14.18 4.77 -14.23
N SER A 4 15.06 5.74 -14.05
CA SER A 4 15.99 5.78 -12.91
C SER A 4 15.26 5.95 -11.58
N LEU A 5 14.19 6.74 -11.53
CA LEU A 5 13.37 6.90 -10.32
C LEU A 5 12.56 5.64 -10.04
N LEU A 6 12.03 4.95 -11.05
CA LEU A 6 11.37 3.66 -10.92
C LEU A 6 12.30 2.58 -10.35
N TYR A 7 13.58 2.61 -10.72
CA TYR A 7 14.57 1.73 -10.11
C TYR A 7 14.84 2.10 -8.66
N LEU A 8 15.01 3.39 -8.36
CA LEU A 8 15.35 3.87 -7.02
C LEU A 8 14.22 3.63 -5.99
N MET A 9 12.94 3.69 -6.41
CA MET A 9 11.82 3.48 -5.50
C MET A 9 11.74 2.06 -4.92
N VAL A 10 12.54 1.10 -5.44
CA VAL A 10 12.67 -0.25 -4.88
C VAL A 10 13.38 -0.24 -3.52
N THR A 11 14.16 0.80 -3.23
CA THR A 11 14.87 0.98 -1.95
C THR A 11 14.41 2.24 -1.19
N ARG A 12 13.58 3.09 -1.82
CA ARG A 12 13.10 4.36 -1.30
C ARG A 12 11.56 4.41 -1.36
N PRO A 13 10.86 3.80 -0.40
CA PRO A 13 9.40 3.80 -0.35
C PRO A 13 8.79 5.21 -0.23
N ASP A 14 9.50 6.13 0.37
CA ASP A 14 9.12 7.54 0.55
C ASP A 14 8.84 8.29 -0.75
N ILE A 15 9.46 7.90 -1.87
CA ILE A 15 9.19 8.50 -3.18
C ILE A 15 8.22 7.70 -4.05
N GLN A 16 7.75 6.53 -3.60
CA GLN A 16 6.97 5.58 -4.38
C GLN A 16 5.74 6.22 -5.04
N PHE A 17 4.87 6.85 -4.27
CA PHE A 17 3.65 7.48 -4.79
C PHE A 17 3.97 8.56 -5.83
N ALA A 18 4.89 9.47 -5.52
CA ALA A 18 5.25 10.58 -6.40
C ALA A 18 5.83 10.10 -7.74
N VAL A 19 6.69 9.08 -7.70
CA VAL A 19 7.31 8.49 -8.90
C VAL A 19 6.26 7.76 -9.73
N CYS A 20 5.41 6.91 -9.12
CA CYS A 20 4.34 6.21 -9.81
C CYS A 20 3.37 7.18 -10.48
N LEU A 21 2.98 8.26 -9.79
CA LEU A 21 2.12 9.30 -10.34
C LEU A 21 2.75 9.96 -11.58
N CYS A 22 4.04 10.34 -11.51
CA CYS A 22 4.75 10.94 -12.64
C CYS A 22 4.93 9.96 -13.81
N ALA A 23 5.13 8.67 -13.53
CA ALA A 23 5.34 7.64 -14.53
C ALA A 23 4.12 7.45 -15.46
N HIS A 24 2.91 7.69 -14.99
CA HIS A 24 1.70 7.61 -15.82
C HIS A 24 1.72 8.58 -17.01
N PHE A 25 2.48 9.67 -16.93
CA PHE A 25 2.54 10.72 -17.96
C PHE A 25 3.82 10.69 -18.79
N GLN A 26 4.64 9.64 -18.68
CA GLN A 26 5.95 9.58 -19.35
C GLN A 26 5.88 9.55 -20.88
N ALA A 27 4.77 9.02 -21.46
CA ALA A 27 4.58 8.95 -22.91
C ALA A 27 4.30 10.33 -23.53
N SER A 28 3.64 11.24 -22.79
CA SER A 28 3.30 12.60 -23.25
C SER A 28 3.42 13.61 -22.08
N PRO A 29 4.65 13.94 -21.65
CA PRO A 29 4.86 14.75 -20.46
C PRO A 29 4.58 16.23 -20.72
N ARG A 30 3.85 16.89 -19.80
CA ARG A 30 3.68 18.34 -19.76
C ARG A 30 4.77 18.99 -18.90
N LEU A 31 4.88 20.31 -18.97
CA LEU A 31 5.84 21.08 -18.16
C LEU A 31 5.65 20.84 -16.65
N SER A 32 4.40 20.74 -16.20
CA SER A 32 4.06 20.43 -14.79
C SER A 32 4.63 19.07 -14.34
N HIS A 33 4.56 18.04 -15.20
CA HIS A 33 5.11 16.73 -14.88
C HIS A 33 6.65 16.78 -14.77
N ARG A 34 7.32 17.54 -15.64
CA ARG A 34 8.76 17.77 -15.54
C ARG A 34 9.16 18.51 -14.26
N GLN A 35 8.34 19.49 -13.85
CA GLN A 35 8.54 20.21 -12.58
C GLN A 35 8.37 19.27 -11.37
N ALA A 36 7.37 18.38 -11.38
CA ALA A 36 7.18 17.37 -10.33
C ALA A 36 8.38 16.43 -10.23
N VAL A 37 8.88 15.91 -11.34
CA VAL A 37 10.10 15.09 -11.37
C VAL A 37 11.31 15.84 -10.83
N LYS A 38 11.48 17.12 -11.18
CA LYS A 38 12.55 17.96 -10.60
C LYS A 38 12.44 18.14 -9.09
N ARG A 39 11.20 18.18 -8.53
CA ARG A 39 10.98 18.22 -7.09
C ARG A 39 11.43 16.91 -6.42
N ILE A 40 11.13 15.75 -7.03
CA ILE A 40 11.62 14.45 -6.55
C ILE A 40 13.15 14.43 -6.52
N PHE A 41 13.83 14.84 -7.58
CA PHE A 41 15.30 14.92 -7.59
C PHE A 41 15.85 15.91 -6.56
N ARG A 42 15.17 17.04 -6.32
CA ARG A 42 15.57 17.97 -5.27
C ARG A 42 15.45 17.35 -3.88
N TYR A 43 14.34 16.64 -3.62
CA TYR A 43 14.16 15.89 -2.37
C TYR A 43 15.30 14.90 -2.18
N LEU A 44 15.59 14.06 -3.17
CA LEU A 44 16.67 13.08 -3.12
C LEU A 44 18.04 13.70 -2.90
N LYS A 45 18.32 14.88 -3.52
CA LYS A 45 19.57 15.62 -3.30
C LYS A 45 19.77 16.04 -1.84
N TYR A 46 18.69 16.36 -1.14
CA TYR A 46 18.74 16.76 0.27
C TYR A 46 18.54 15.60 1.25
N THR A 47 18.29 14.40 0.76
CA THR A 47 18.10 13.19 1.56
C THR A 47 18.94 12.01 1.04
N PRO A 48 20.26 12.19 0.76
CA PRO A 48 21.08 11.16 0.14
C PRO A 48 21.32 9.96 1.08
N GLU A 49 21.33 10.21 2.38
CA GLU A 49 21.64 9.22 3.40
C GLU A 49 20.40 8.52 3.97
N ILE A 50 19.19 8.94 3.57
CA ILE A 50 17.96 8.28 4.02
C ILE A 50 17.82 6.91 3.34
N GLY A 51 17.54 5.89 4.12
CA GLY A 51 17.28 4.52 3.66
C GLY A 51 16.30 3.79 4.55
N LEU A 52 16.01 2.54 4.19
CA LEU A 52 15.23 1.63 5.01
C LEU A 52 16.12 0.96 6.05
N TRP A 53 15.65 0.97 7.29
CA TRP A 53 16.30 0.24 8.38
C TRP A 53 15.72 -1.18 8.51
N PHE A 54 16.59 -2.17 8.53
CA PHE A 54 16.25 -3.57 8.77
C PHE A 54 16.83 -4.01 10.10
N SER A 55 15.95 -4.29 11.09
CA SER A 55 16.37 -4.76 12.40
C SER A 55 16.59 -6.27 12.38
N SER A 56 17.73 -6.72 12.90
CA SER A 56 18.04 -8.15 13.11
C SER A 56 17.39 -8.72 14.39
N ALA A 57 16.95 -7.86 15.31
CA ALA A 57 16.49 -8.26 16.64
C ALA A 57 14.97 -8.47 16.74
N SER A 58 14.20 -8.28 15.66
CA SER A 58 12.75 -8.40 15.73
C SER A 58 12.25 -9.84 15.60
N LEU A 59 11.25 -10.18 16.42
CA LEU A 59 10.49 -11.42 16.22
C LEU A 59 9.85 -11.41 14.83
N LEU A 60 10.08 -12.47 14.05
CA LEU A 60 9.53 -12.56 12.71
C LEU A 60 8.02 -12.79 12.77
N SER A 61 7.26 -11.75 12.49
CA SER A 61 5.81 -11.77 12.32
C SER A 61 5.47 -11.14 10.97
N LEU A 62 4.48 -11.67 10.27
CA LEU A 62 4.03 -11.13 8.99
C LEU A 62 2.77 -10.30 9.22
N ARG A 63 2.72 -9.08 8.68
CA ARG A 63 1.53 -8.21 8.70
C ARG A 63 1.50 -7.30 7.48
N GLY A 64 0.31 -6.83 7.11
CA GLY A 64 0.16 -5.89 6.01
C GLY A 64 -0.81 -4.75 6.33
N TYR A 65 -0.65 -3.65 5.62
CA TYR A 65 -1.56 -2.50 5.62
C TYR A 65 -2.05 -2.24 4.22
N SER A 66 -3.30 -1.84 4.10
CA SER A 66 -3.87 -1.43 2.81
C SER A 66 -4.76 -0.21 2.97
N ASN A 67 -4.69 0.67 1.99
CA ASN A 67 -5.51 1.86 1.89
C ASN A 67 -5.79 2.21 0.42
N ALA A 68 -6.84 3.01 0.14
CA ALA A 68 -7.11 3.53 -1.18
C ALA A 68 -7.54 5.00 -1.16
N ASP A 69 -6.94 5.82 -2.05
CA ASP A 69 -7.42 7.16 -2.33
C ASP A 69 -8.54 7.08 -3.39
N PHE A 70 -9.81 7.19 -2.93
CA PHE A 70 -10.99 7.08 -3.79
C PHE A 70 -11.05 8.19 -4.84
N ALA A 71 -11.12 7.81 -6.13
CA ALA A 71 -11.23 8.73 -7.26
C ALA A 71 -10.13 9.82 -7.31
N GLY A 72 -8.97 9.58 -6.70
CA GLY A 72 -7.87 10.55 -6.59
C GLY A 72 -7.29 10.99 -7.94
N CYS A 73 -7.37 10.16 -8.97
CA CYS A 73 -7.03 10.55 -10.32
C CYS A 73 -8.13 11.44 -10.94
N ARG A 74 -7.90 12.77 -10.95
CA ARG A 74 -8.88 13.74 -11.45
C ARG A 74 -9.26 13.56 -12.92
N LEU A 75 -8.39 12.98 -13.73
CA LEU A 75 -8.63 12.76 -15.17
C LEU A 75 -9.49 11.53 -15.43
N GLU A 76 -9.18 10.42 -14.80
CA GLU A 76 -9.82 9.13 -15.06
C GLU A 76 -10.77 8.70 -13.95
N ARG A 77 -10.84 9.45 -12.85
CA ARG A 77 -11.63 9.11 -11.64
C ARG A 77 -11.30 7.73 -11.05
N LYS A 78 -10.14 7.21 -11.36
CA LYS A 78 -9.63 5.97 -10.79
C LYS A 78 -8.98 6.22 -9.43
N SER A 79 -9.15 5.26 -8.55
CA SER A 79 -8.55 5.25 -7.22
C SER A 79 -7.08 4.80 -7.27
N THR A 80 -6.32 5.15 -6.25
CA THR A 80 -4.95 4.65 -6.06
C THR A 80 -4.92 3.73 -4.86
N SER A 81 -4.52 2.48 -5.05
CA SER A 81 -4.27 1.54 -3.97
C SER A 81 -2.86 1.68 -3.44
N GLY A 82 -2.73 1.76 -2.12
CA GLY A 82 -1.48 1.67 -1.38
C GLY A 82 -1.45 0.40 -0.54
N THR A 83 -0.33 -0.32 -0.54
CA THR A 83 -0.12 -1.48 0.31
C THR A 83 1.29 -1.49 0.84
N CYS A 84 1.48 -2.01 2.06
CA CYS A 84 2.80 -2.30 2.59
C CYS A 84 2.76 -3.54 3.50
N GLN A 85 3.84 -4.33 3.46
CA GLN A 85 3.96 -5.57 4.18
C GLN A 85 5.25 -5.58 5.00
N PHE A 86 5.13 -6.02 6.24
CA PHE A 86 6.22 -6.08 7.20
C PHE A 86 6.55 -7.53 7.54
N LEU A 87 7.85 -7.80 7.69
CA LEU A 87 8.36 -8.99 8.34
C LEU A 87 9.07 -8.56 9.63
N GLY A 88 8.48 -8.91 10.77
CA GLY A 88 8.88 -8.33 12.05
C GLY A 88 8.61 -6.82 12.10
N SER A 89 9.61 -6.04 12.42
CA SER A 89 9.55 -4.57 12.40
C SER A 89 9.96 -3.96 11.05
N SER A 90 10.43 -4.75 10.09
CA SER A 90 11.02 -4.26 8.85
C SER A 90 10.01 -4.26 7.70
N LEU A 91 9.94 -3.14 6.98
CA LEU A 91 9.18 -3.03 5.73
C LEU A 91 9.91 -3.81 4.63
N VAL A 92 9.26 -4.81 4.04
CA VAL A 92 9.88 -5.70 3.04
C VAL A 92 9.18 -5.67 1.67
N SER A 93 7.96 -5.14 1.61
CA SER A 93 7.22 -4.99 0.36
C SER A 93 6.28 -3.80 0.45
N TRP A 94 6.13 -3.05 -0.64
CA TRP A 94 5.22 -1.91 -0.73
C TRP A 94 4.79 -1.65 -2.17
N SER A 95 3.66 -0.99 -2.33
CA SER A 95 3.09 -0.70 -3.64
C SER A 95 2.24 0.57 -3.62
N SER A 96 2.34 1.34 -4.69
CA SER A 96 1.42 2.42 -5.04
C SER A 96 0.93 2.17 -6.46
N ARG A 97 -0.36 1.86 -6.62
CA ARG A 97 -0.88 1.43 -7.92
C ARG A 97 -2.25 2.06 -8.22
N LYS A 98 -2.35 2.74 -9.37
CA LYS A 98 -3.64 3.18 -9.90
C LYS A 98 -4.50 1.95 -10.24
N GLN A 99 -5.75 1.92 -9.76
CA GLN A 99 -6.70 0.83 -10.04
C GLN A 99 -7.06 0.79 -11.53
N SER A 100 -7.29 -0.39 -12.06
CA SER A 100 -7.63 -0.60 -13.48
C SER A 100 -9.06 -0.16 -13.81
N SER A 101 -9.99 -0.32 -12.84
CA SER A 101 -11.40 0.07 -12.93
C SER A 101 -11.69 1.33 -12.12
N VAL A 102 -12.79 2.00 -12.43
CA VAL A 102 -13.33 3.07 -11.58
C VAL A 102 -14.17 2.41 -10.50
N ALA A 103 -13.83 2.66 -9.25
CA ALA A 103 -14.63 2.23 -8.11
C ALA A 103 -15.88 3.12 -7.99
N THR A 104 -17.01 2.53 -7.63
CA THR A 104 -18.29 3.22 -7.46
C THR A 104 -18.50 3.74 -6.04
N SER A 105 -17.67 3.33 -5.11
CA SER A 105 -17.69 3.76 -3.71
C SER A 105 -16.30 3.72 -3.08
N THR A 106 -16.13 4.44 -1.96
CA THR A 106 -14.92 4.36 -1.14
C THR A 106 -14.67 2.92 -0.66
N THR A 107 -15.72 2.24 -0.19
CA THR A 107 -15.67 0.85 0.26
C THR A 107 -15.14 -0.08 -0.83
N GLU A 108 -15.57 0.10 -2.08
CA GLU A 108 -15.06 -0.69 -3.21
C GLU A 108 -13.58 -0.44 -3.45
N ALA A 109 -13.15 0.82 -3.47
CA ALA A 109 -11.75 1.16 -3.67
C ALA A 109 -10.85 0.55 -2.57
N GLU A 110 -11.26 0.67 -1.31
CA GLU A 110 -10.57 0.09 -0.15
C GLU A 110 -10.52 -1.44 -0.22
N TYR A 111 -11.61 -2.06 -0.65
CA TYR A 111 -11.68 -3.50 -0.78
C TYR A 111 -10.73 -4.03 -1.87
N ILE A 112 -10.64 -3.35 -3.01
CA ILE A 112 -9.69 -3.67 -4.08
C ILE A 112 -8.25 -3.59 -3.57
N ALA A 113 -7.93 -2.56 -2.77
CA ALA A 113 -6.62 -2.41 -2.15
C ALA A 113 -6.32 -3.56 -1.17
N SER A 114 -7.31 -3.89 -0.32
CA SER A 114 -7.19 -4.98 0.66
C SER A 114 -7.02 -6.35 0.00
N ALA A 115 -7.74 -6.63 -1.09
CA ALA A 115 -7.57 -7.86 -1.85
C ALA A 115 -6.17 -7.96 -2.48
N SER A 116 -5.62 -6.85 -2.97
CA SER A 116 -4.25 -6.81 -3.48
C SER A 116 -3.22 -7.07 -2.38
N CYS A 117 -3.39 -6.46 -1.21
CA CYS A 117 -2.53 -6.69 -0.05
C CYS A 117 -2.60 -8.15 0.44
N CYS A 118 -3.81 -8.72 0.52
CA CYS A 118 -4.04 -10.12 0.86
C CYS A 118 -3.28 -11.04 -0.09
N SER A 119 -3.37 -10.84 -1.39
CA SER A 119 -2.65 -11.63 -2.40
C SER A 119 -1.14 -11.60 -2.16
N GLN A 120 -0.58 -10.43 -1.87
CA GLN A 120 0.85 -10.29 -1.58
C GLN A 120 1.25 -10.99 -0.28
N LEU A 121 0.44 -10.87 0.78
CA LEU A 121 0.69 -11.56 2.05
C LEU A 121 0.66 -13.07 1.90
N LEU A 122 -0.26 -13.61 1.11
CA LEU A 122 -0.35 -15.05 0.85
C LEU A 122 0.86 -15.56 0.05
N TRP A 123 1.30 -14.79 -0.95
CA TRP A 123 2.52 -15.10 -1.68
C TRP A 123 3.73 -15.10 -0.74
N MET A 124 3.88 -14.08 0.12
CA MET A 124 4.95 -14.02 1.12
C MET A 124 4.87 -15.20 2.11
N LYS A 125 3.67 -15.53 2.61
CA LYS A 125 3.45 -16.71 3.47
C LYS A 125 3.96 -17.98 2.82
N SER A 126 3.62 -18.19 1.55
CA SER A 126 4.08 -19.37 0.79
C SER A 126 5.59 -19.38 0.61
N THR A 127 6.17 -18.26 0.17
CA THR A 127 7.61 -18.14 -0.03
C THR A 127 8.39 -18.32 1.27
N LEU A 128 7.94 -17.71 2.38
CA LEU A 128 8.60 -17.82 3.67
C LEU A 128 8.48 -19.22 4.28
N SER A 129 7.45 -20.00 3.91
CA SER A 129 7.34 -21.38 4.33
C SER A 129 8.46 -22.28 3.78
N ASP A 130 8.99 -21.95 2.59
CA ASP A 130 10.15 -22.64 2.00
C ASP A 130 11.43 -22.42 2.82
N PHE A 131 11.46 -21.36 3.62
CA PHE A 131 12.54 -21.06 4.59
C PHE A 131 12.23 -21.54 6.02
N GLY A 132 11.20 -22.36 6.21
CA GLY A 132 10.81 -22.93 7.50
C GLY A 132 10.01 -21.95 8.40
N LEU A 133 9.58 -20.81 7.89
CA LEU A 133 8.77 -19.84 8.64
C LEU A 133 7.28 -20.10 8.38
N SER A 134 6.53 -20.38 9.43
CA SER A 134 5.09 -20.65 9.35
C SER A 134 4.28 -19.55 10.01
N PHE A 135 3.34 -18.97 9.26
CA PHE A 135 2.44 -17.92 9.73
C PHE A 135 0.99 -18.39 9.66
N ARG A 136 0.27 -18.24 10.76
CA ARG A 136 -1.16 -18.49 10.84
C ARG A 136 -1.88 -17.15 11.06
N LYS A 137 -3.00 -16.94 10.35
CA LYS A 137 -3.89 -15.80 10.58
C LYS A 137 -3.16 -14.45 10.51
N ILE A 138 -2.65 -14.12 9.33
CA ILE A 138 -1.82 -12.93 9.11
C ILE A 138 -2.66 -11.66 9.25
N PRO A 139 -2.29 -10.69 10.11
CA PRO A 139 -2.97 -9.41 10.23
C PRO A 139 -2.92 -8.59 8.94
N LEU A 140 -4.08 -8.20 8.43
CA LEU A 140 -4.25 -7.19 7.39
C LEU A 140 -5.00 -6.00 8.01
N LEU A 141 -4.32 -4.86 8.13
CA LEU A 141 -4.79 -3.66 8.80
C LEU A 141 -5.44 -2.72 7.79
N VAL A 142 -6.69 -2.33 8.07
CA VAL A 142 -7.56 -1.51 7.21
C VAL A 142 -8.24 -0.46 8.08
N ASP A 143 -8.34 0.78 7.64
CA ASP A 143 -9.02 1.86 8.37
C ASP A 143 -10.51 2.01 8.02
N SER A 144 -10.97 1.37 6.94
CA SER A 144 -12.37 1.38 6.53
C SER A 144 -13.20 0.33 7.28
N THR A 145 -14.01 0.77 8.24
CA THR A 145 -14.97 -0.10 8.96
C THR A 145 -16.01 -0.71 8.01
N SER A 146 -16.39 0.01 6.96
CA SER A 146 -17.31 -0.51 5.92
C SER A 146 -16.70 -1.67 5.15
N THR A 147 -15.42 -1.58 4.78
CA THR A 147 -14.68 -2.67 4.13
C THR A 147 -14.60 -3.90 5.02
N LEU A 148 -14.31 -3.72 6.31
CA LEU A 148 -14.30 -4.80 7.29
C LEU A 148 -15.68 -5.46 7.41
N SER A 149 -16.74 -4.66 7.47
CA SER A 149 -18.12 -5.16 7.58
C SER A 149 -18.51 -5.98 6.34
N VAL A 150 -18.17 -5.52 5.14
CA VAL A 150 -18.44 -6.25 3.88
C VAL A 150 -17.66 -7.56 3.82
N ALA A 151 -16.41 -7.57 4.28
CA ALA A 151 -15.59 -8.78 4.27
C ALA A 151 -16.06 -9.82 5.29
N LYS A 152 -16.52 -9.37 6.48
CA LYS A 152 -16.93 -10.25 7.60
C LYS A 152 -18.38 -10.73 7.54
N ASN A 153 -19.28 -10.00 6.85
CA ASN A 153 -20.73 -10.29 6.84
C ASN A 153 -21.24 -10.73 5.46
N PRO A 154 -21.63 -12.00 5.28
CA PRO A 154 -22.13 -12.52 4.01
C PRO A 154 -23.50 -11.92 3.57
N VAL A 155 -24.26 -11.34 4.49
CA VAL A 155 -25.64 -10.87 4.24
C VAL A 155 -25.72 -9.55 3.45
N LEU A 156 -24.63 -8.80 3.32
CA LEU A 156 -24.61 -7.49 2.64
C LEU A 156 -24.50 -7.56 1.10
N HIS A 157 -24.66 -8.74 0.52
CA HIS A 157 -24.50 -8.99 -0.92
C HIS A 157 -25.44 -8.20 -1.85
N SER A 158 -26.61 -7.78 -1.39
CA SER A 158 -27.56 -7.08 -2.26
C SER A 158 -27.08 -5.69 -2.74
N ARG A 159 -26.22 -5.04 -1.95
CA ARG A 159 -25.63 -3.72 -2.25
C ARG A 159 -24.27 -3.79 -2.94
N THR A 160 -23.66 -4.97 -2.99
CA THR A 160 -22.26 -5.18 -3.46
C THR A 160 -22.19 -6.15 -4.64
N LYS A 161 -23.31 -6.50 -5.28
CA LYS A 161 -23.38 -7.44 -6.42
C LYS A 161 -22.46 -7.10 -7.61
N HIS A 162 -22.07 -5.84 -7.75
CA HIS A 162 -21.20 -5.35 -8.82
C HIS A 162 -19.70 -5.56 -8.53
N ILE A 163 -19.34 -6.06 -7.33
CA ILE A 163 -17.97 -6.19 -6.88
C ILE A 163 -17.59 -7.68 -6.82
N ASP A 164 -17.47 -8.27 -7.96
CA ASP A 164 -17.57 -9.68 -8.24
C ASP A 164 -16.47 -10.61 -7.63
N VAL A 165 -15.45 -10.99 -8.35
CA VAL A 165 -14.51 -12.07 -7.99
C VAL A 165 -13.50 -11.68 -6.90
N ARG A 166 -13.09 -10.41 -6.83
CA ARG A 166 -12.09 -9.93 -5.87
C ARG A 166 -12.58 -9.91 -4.43
N PHE A 167 -13.91 -9.79 -4.24
CA PHE A 167 -14.52 -9.82 -2.91
C PHE A 167 -14.60 -11.21 -2.36
N HIS A 168 -14.88 -12.20 -3.19
CA HIS A 168 -14.82 -13.59 -2.77
C HIS A 168 -13.42 -13.95 -2.31
N PHE A 169 -12.37 -13.52 -3.03
CA PHE A 169 -10.99 -13.83 -2.68
C PHE A 169 -10.60 -13.36 -1.27
N LEU A 170 -10.83 -12.09 -0.93
CA LEU A 170 -10.48 -11.57 0.40
C LEU A 170 -11.28 -12.26 1.51
N ARG A 171 -12.58 -12.45 1.29
CA ARG A 171 -13.46 -13.16 2.22
C ARG A 171 -13.07 -14.61 2.39
N ASP A 172 -12.85 -15.35 1.32
CA ASP A 172 -12.48 -16.75 1.36
C ASP A 172 -11.23 -16.98 2.22
N HIS A 173 -10.23 -16.10 2.11
CA HIS A 173 -9.02 -16.20 2.92
C HIS A 173 -9.23 -15.74 4.37
N TYR A 174 -10.16 -14.82 4.61
CA TYR A 174 -10.58 -14.47 5.97
C TYR A 174 -11.31 -15.65 6.64
N GLU A 175 -12.29 -16.27 5.96
CA GLU A 175 -13.06 -17.43 6.46
C GLU A 175 -12.17 -18.66 6.67
N LYS A 176 -11.20 -18.91 5.80
CA LYS A 176 -10.19 -19.98 5.94
C LYS A 176 -9.22 -19.74 7.11
N GLY A 177 -9.18 -18.50 7.66
CA GLY A 177 -8.24 -18.12 8.70
C GLY A 177 -6.80 -17.93 8.22
N ASP A 178 -6.59 -17.67 6.93
CA ASP A 178 -5.28 -17.32 6.38
C ASP A 178 -4.89 -15.90 6.76
N ILE A 179 -5.85 -14.97 6.78
CA ILE A 179 -5.69 -13.57 7.20
C ILE A 179 -6.66 -13.22 8.32
N ASP A 180 -6.30 -12.20 9.08
CA ASP A 180 -7.18 -11.54 10.06
C ASP A 180 -7.37 -10.07 9.67
N LEU A 181 -8.61 -9.64 9.51
CA LEU A 181 -8.94 -8.27 9.17
C LEU A 181 -9.07 -7.44 10.44
N ILE A 182 -8.16 -6.50 10.63
CA ILE A 182 -8.05 -5.68 11.84
C ILE A 182 -8.27 -4.21 11.48
N HIS A 183 -9.10 -3.51 12.27
CA HIS A 183 -9.23 -2.06 12.14
C HIS A 183 -7.98 -1.37 12.68
N VAL A 184 -7.53 -0.34 11.96
CA VAL A 184 -6.49 0.59 12.40
C VAL A 184 -7.02 2.02 12.27
N GLU A 185 -6.68 2.87 13.23
CA GLU A 185 -7.01 4.29 13.14
C GLU A 185 -6.28 4.94 11.95
N THR A 186 -6.92 5.90 11.29
CA THR A 186 -6.40 6.54 10.07
C THR A 186 -5.01 7.17 10.29
N GLU A 187 -4.74 7.70 11.48
CA GLU A 187 -3.42 8.25 11.84
C GLU A 187 -2.30 7.20 11.80
N ASN A 188 -2.65 5.92 12.04
CA ASN A 188 -1.73 4.77 12.07
C ASN A 188 -1.78 3.92 10.79
N GLN A 189 -2.50 4.39 9.75
CA GLN A 189 -2.60 3.71 8.47
C GLN A 189 -1.35 3.92 7.62
N LEU A 190 -0.37 3.02 7.73
CA LEU A 190 0.93 3.18 7.07
C LEU A 190 0.86 3.12 5.55
N ALA A 191 -0.19 2.52 4.97
CA ALA A 191 -0.37 2.47 3.53
C ALA A 191 -0.82 3.81 2.93
N ASP A 192 -1.21 4.80 3.76
CA ASP A 192 -1.70 6.10 3.29
C ASP A 192 -0.65 6.87 2.47
N ILE A 193 0.62 6.79 2.84
CA ILE A 193 1.75 7.42 2.12
C ILE A 193 1.86 6.98 0.65
N PHE A 194 1.32 5.80 0.32
CA PHE A 194 1.35 5.22 -1.03
C PHE A 194 0.12 5.55 -1.86
N THR A 195 -0.87 6.27 -1.31
CA THR A 195 -2.17 6.53 -1.97
C THR A 195 -2.34 7.99 -2.40
N LYS A 196 -1.89 8.94 -1.58
CA LYS A 196 -2.08 10.39 -1.77
C LYS A 196 -0.92 11.19 -1.21
N PRO A 197 -0.78 12.47 -1.62
CA PRO A 197 0.17 13.38 -0.97
C PRO A 197 -0.32 13.72 0.44
N SER A 198 0.59 13.74 1.41
CA SER A 198 0.34 14.12 2.79
C SER A 198 1.06 15.43 3.15
N ASP A 199 0.62 16.10 4.22
CA ASP A 199 1.40 17.21 4.77
C ASP A 199 2.75 16.70 5.35
N LEU A 200 3.66 17.64 5.60
CA LEU A 200 5.03 17.31 6.01
C LEU A 200 5.10 16.54 7.34
N ARG A 201 4.19 16.84 8.30
CA ARG A 201 4.20 16.16 9.61
C ARG A 201 3.77 14.71 9.46
N ILE A 202 2.64 14.48 8.78
CA ILE A 202 2.12 13.14 8.51
C ILE A 202 3.13 12.35 7.68
N PHE A 203 3.69 12.95 6.64
CA PHE A 203 4.70 12.30 5.80
C PHE A 203 5.93 11.87 6.62
N ALA A 204 6.47 12.75 7.46
CA ALA A 204 7.63 12.44 8.29
C ALA A 204 7.32 11.33 9.32
N HIS A 205 6.13 11.38 9.94
CA HIS A 205 5.67 10.34 10.85
C HIS A 205 5.58 8.98 10.15
N LEU A 206 4.88 8.90 9.03
CA LEU A 206 4.73 7.67 8.26
C LEU A 206 6.07 7.12 7.76
N CYS A 207 7.01 7.98 7.33
CA CYS A 207 8.36 7.57 6.98
C CYS A 207 9.07 6.91 8.17
N GLY A 208 9.00 7.50 9.35
CA GLY A 208 9.59 6.93 10.58
C GLY A 208 9.01 5.56 10.91
N GLU A 209 7.68 5.42 10.89
CA GLU A 209 6.99 4.14 11.16
C GLU A 209 7.30 3.06 10.11
N LEU A 210 7.57 3.45 8.87
CA LEU A 210 8.03 2.55 7.82
C LEU A 210 9.51 2.14 7.95
N GLY A 211 10.25 2.74 8.88
CA GLY A 211 11.69 2.52 9.04
C GLY A 211 12.54 3.29 8.02
N VAL A 212 11.99 4.34 7.42
CA VAL A 212 12.73 5.25 6.52
C VAL A 212 13.42 6.30 7.39
N CYS A 213 14.70 6.14 7.60
CA CYS A 213 15.47 6.99 8.53
C CYS A 213 16.89 7.29 8.01
N TYR A 214 17.56 8.19 8.69
CA TYR A 214 19.01 8.39 8.53
C TYR A 214 19.76 7.21 9.20
N PRO A 215 20.93 6.82 8.69
CA PRO A 215 21.78 5.85 9.36
C PRO A 215 22.16 6.36 10.76
N PHE A 216 22.24 5.45 11.73
CA PHE A 216 22.65 5.74 13.09
C PHE A 216 24.16 5.88 13.18
#